data_21ca3f4fbc0a18746bc2f4ea25a2b998
#
_entry.id   21ca3f4fbc0a18746bc2f4ea25a2b998
#
_cell.length_a   1.000
_cell.length_b   1.000
_cell.length_c   1.000
_cell.angle_alpha   90.00
_cell.angle_beta   90.00
_cell.angle_gamma   90.00
#
_symmetry.space_group_name_H-M   'P 1'
#
loop_
_entity.id
_entity.type
_entity.pdbx_description
1 polymer ?
#
loop_
_entity_poly.entity_id
_entity_poly.type
_entity_poly.pdbx_seq_one_letter_code
_entity_poly.pdbx_strand_id
1 'polypeptide(L)'
;VQPGAQISTTTPLMAVVPANNLWVDANLKETQLAHMRIGQTATVVSDIYGDDVKYTGKVVGLDMGTGSAFSLLPAQNATGNWIKVVQRLPVRIELDPKQLADHPLRIGLSTLVTVDTANRDGQILASQVRSTPAYESNAREISLDPVNKLIDDIVKANAG
;
A
#
# COMPACT_ATOMS: atom_id res chain seq x y z
N VAL A 1 -11.93 12.21 -16.00
CA VAL A 1 -13.38 12.39 -16.28
C VAL A 1 -13.50 13.54 -17.28
N GLN A 2 -14.21 13.32 -18.39
CA GLN A 2 -14.45 14.36 -19.40
C GLN A 2 -15.89 14.88 -19.26
N PRO A 3 -16.13 16.19 -19.42
CA PRO A 3 -17.48 16.74 -19.47
C PRO A 3 -18.30 16.09 -20.59
N GLY A 4 -19.53 15.67 -20.29
CA GLY A 4 -20.41 14.97 -21.25
C GLY A 4 -20.25 13.46 -21.31
N ALA A 5 -19.33 12.86 -20.56
CA ALA A 5 -19.23 11.41 -20.45
C ALA A 5 -20.40 10.85 -19.63
N GLN A 6 -21.02 9.80 -20.15
CA GLN A 6 -22.06 9.07 -19.40
C GLN A 6 -21.41 8.22 -18.32
N ILE A 7 -21.79 8.44 -17.07
CA ILE A 7 -21.29 7.72 -15.92
C ILE A 7 -22.40 6.92 -15.26
N SER A 8 -22.07 5.76 -14.69
CA SER A 8 -22.95 4.96 -13.85
C SER A 8 -22.41 4.89 -12.43
N THR A 9 -23.23 4.45 -11.48
CA THR A 9 -22.81 4.28 -10.06
C THR A 9 -21.70 3.26 -9.87
N THR A 10 -21.45 2.41 -10.85
CA THR A 10 -20.42 1.36 -10.83
C THR A 10 -19.14 1.75 -11.58
N THR A 11 -19.13 2.93 -12.25
CA THR A 11 -17.98 3.37 -13.05
C THR A 11 -16.97 4.07 -12.15
N PRO A 12 -15.73 3.55 -12.00
CA PRO A 12 -14.69 4.23 -11.24
C PRO A 12 -14.26 5.51 -12.00
N LEU A 13 -14.35 6.66 -11.35
CA LEU A 13 -14.04 7.96 -11.94
C LEU A 13 -12.64 8.44 -11.66
N MET A 14 -12.13 8.18 -10.45
CA MET A 14 -10.80 8.59 -9.99
C MET A 14 -10.33 7.69 -8.85
N ALA A 15 -9.03 7.69 -8.62
CA ALA A 15 -8.42 7.13 -7.43
C ALA A 15 -7.78 8.26 -6.61
N VAL A 16 -8.07 8.30 -5.31
CA VAL A 16 -7.45 9.22 -4.37
C VAL A 16 -6.41 8.45 -3.57
N VAL A 17 -5.18 8.95 -3.58
CA VAL A 17 -4.04 8.31 -2.91
C VAL A 17 -3.56 9.22 -1.78
N PRO A 18 -3.49 8.72 -0.53
CA PRO A 18 -2.91 9.46 0.58
C PRO A 18 -1.39 9.59 0.36
N ALA A 19 -0.90 10.82 0.18
CA ALA A 19 0.51 11.07 -0.13
C ALA A 19 1.47 10.80 1.04
N ASN A 20 0.96 10.80 2.26
CA ASN A 20 1.73 10.69 3.50
C ASN A 20 1.73 9.28 4.13
N ASN A 21 1.12 8.30 3.48
CA ASN A 21 1.08 6.91 3.94
C ASN A 21 1.42 5.97 2.78
N LEU A 22 2.64 6.08 2.30
CA LEU A 22 3.15 5.25 1.21
C LEU A 22 3.99 4.09 1.75
N TRP A 23 3.92 2.99 1.05
CA TRP A 23 4.76 1.82 1.29
C TRP A 23 5.37 1.34 -0.02
N VAL A 24 6.41 0.53 0.10
CA VAL A 24 7.05 -0.15 -1.02
C VAL A 24 6.84 -1.65 -0.86
N ASP A 25 6.33 -2.30 -1.89
CA ASP A 25 6.28 -3.75 -1.97
C ASP A 25 7.54 -4.24 -2.69
N ALA A 26 8.55 -4.65 -1.90
CA ALA A 26 9.84 -5.12 -2.42
C ALA A 26 9.75 -6.60 -2.81
N ASN A 27 9.88 -6.90 -4.09
CA ASN A 27 9.85 -8.27 -4.62
C ASN A 27 11.20 -8.97 -4.42
N LEU A 28 11.40 -9.62 -3.28
CA LEU A 28 12.63 -10.28 -2.89
C LEU A 28 12.63 -11.76 -3.30
N LYS A 29 13.81 -12.28 -3.63
CA LYS A 29 13.97 -13.71 -3.92
C LYS A 29 13.78 -14.54 -2.65
N GLU A 30 13.21 -15.73 -2.78
CA GLU A 30 13.04 -16.68 -1.68
C GLU A 30 14.33 -16.87 -0.86
N THR A 31 15.48 -16.94 -1.54
CA THR A 31 16.79 -17.10 -0.88
C THR A 31 17.21 -15.92 -0.01
N GLN A 32 16.65 -14.72 -0.24
CA GLN A 32 16.95 -13.51 0.54
C GLN A 32 16.10 -13.42 1.81
N LEU A 33 14.99 -14.16 1.89
CA LEU A 33 14.03 -14.08 2.98
C LEU A 33 14.46 -14.81 4.25
N ALA A 34 15.45 -15.71 4.18
CA ALA A 34 15.88 -16.55 5.30
C ALA A 34 16.20 -15.75 6.59
N HIS A 35 16.75 -14.55 6.42
CA HIS A 35 17.18 -13.70 7.52
C HIS A 35 16.28 -12.49 7.75
N MET A 36 15.19 -12.37 6.99
CA MET A 36 14.27 -11.25 7.14
C MET A 36 13.35 -11.44 8.33
N ARG A 37 13.08 -10.33 9.01
CA ARG A 37 12.19 -10.27 10.16
C ARG A 37 11.38 -8.97 10.11
N ILE A 38 10.17 -9.03 10.65
CA ILE A 38 9.33 -7.84 10.83
C ILE A 38 10.03 -6.89 11.80
N GLY A 39 10.00 -5.60 11.49
CA GLY A 39 10.65 -4.54 12.27
C GLY A 39 12.07 -4.18 11.83
N GLN A 40 12.69 -4.94 10.91
CA GLN A 40 14.00 -4.60 10.36
C GLN A 40 13.96 -3.28 9.58
N THR A 41 15.07 -2.55 9.66
CA THR A 41 15.21 -1.28 8.94
C THR A 41 15.55 -1.53 7.49
N ALA A 42 14.92 -0.78 6.61
CA ALA A 42 15.19 -0.80 5.19
C ALA A 42 15.58 0.60 4.70
N THR A 43 16.51 0.65 3.77
CA THR A 43 16.84 1.85 3.01
C THR A 43 16.27 1.71 1.62
N VAL A 44 15.53 2.72 1.18
CA VAL A 44 14.88 2.76 -0.13
C VAL A 44 15.43 3.96 -0.90
N VAL A 45 15.86 3.71 -2.12
CA VAL A 45 16.32 4.72 -3.07
C VAL A 45 15.40 4.67 -4.27
N SER A 46 14.93 5.83 -4.72
CA SER A 46 14.06 5.93 -5.90
C SER A 46 14.83 6.51 -7.08
N ASP A 47 14.63 5.92 -8.25
CA ASP A 47 15.31 6.35 -9.48
C ASP A 47 15.03 7.84 -9.84
N ILE A 48 13.91 8.39 -9.37
CA ILE A 48 13.54 9.79 -9.64
C ILE A 48 14.47 10.79 -8.91
N TYR A 49 15.02 10.41 -7.76
CA TYR A 49 15.91 11.27 -6.98
C TYR A 49 17.36 10.77 -6.93
N GLY A 50 17.62 9.58 -7.50
CA GLY A 50 18.94 8.96 -7.47
C GLY A 50 19.43 8.63 -6.05
N ASP A 51 20.74 8.48 -5.90
CA ASP A 51 21.38 8.10 -4.64
C ASP A 51 21.43 9.24 -3.58
N ASP A 52 21.09 10.45 -3.98
CA ASP A 52 21.15 11.64 -3.11
C ASP A 52 20.03 11.62 -2.06
N VAL A 53 18.88 10.99 -2.36
CA VAL A 53 17.75 10.89 -1.45
C VAL A 53 17.51 9.45 -1.03
N LYS A 54 17.73 9.18 0.26
CA LYS A 54 17.50 7.87 0.87
C LYS A 54 16.34 7.94 1.84
N TYR A 55 15.35 7.10 1.59
CA TYR A 55 14.23 6.94 2.50
C TYR A 55 14.51 5.81 3.48
N THR A 56 14.17 6.04 4.73
CA THR A 56 14.21 5.01 5.76
C THR A 56 12.82 4.39 5.89
N GLY A 57 12.77 3.08 5.88
CA GLY A 57 11.53 2.33 6.07
C GLY A 57 11.71 1.20 7.07
N LYS A 58 10.60 0.57 7.42
CA LYS A 58 10.56 -0.64 8.25
C LYS A 58 9.82 -1.76 7.56
N VAL A 59 10.33 -2.97 7.69
CA VAL A 59 9.62 -4.17 7.26
C VAL A 59 8.42 -4.38 8.17
N VAL A 60 7.20 -4.28 7.61
CA VAL A 60 5.94 -4.41 8.37
C VAL A 60 5.18 -5.68 8.03
N GLY A 61 5.49 -6.32 6.92
CA GLY A 61 4.83 -7.56 6.53
C GLY A 61 5.60 -8.33 5.46
N LEU A 62 5.48 -9.64 5.53
CA LEU A 62 5.88 -10.55 4.48
C LEU A 62 4.60 -11.25 4.01
N ASP A 63 4.36 -11.25 2.70
CA ASP A 63 3.20 -11.95 2.15
C ASP A 63 3.36 -13.45 2.28
N MET A 64 2.23 -14.15 2.50
CA MET A 64 2.20 -15.61 2.69
C MET A 64 2.31 -16.39 1.37
N GLY A 65 2.38 -15.71 0.23
CA GLY A 65 2.43 -16.36 -1.08
C GLY A 65 3.21 -15.58 -2.12
N THR A 66 3.66 -16.30 -3.12
CA THR A 66 4.33 -15.70 -4.29
C THR A 66 3.31 -15.09 -5.23
N GLY A 67 3.71 -14.08 -6.00
CA GLY A 67 2.85 -13.50 -7.02
C GLY A 67 2.33 -14.52 -8.04
N SER A 68 3.11 -15.58 -8.32
CA SER A 68 2.70 -16.68 -9.19
C SER A 68 1.63 -17.58 -8.56
N ALA A 69 1.60 -17.73 -7.23
CA ALA A 69 0.57 -18.51 -6.55
C ALA A 69 -0.81 -17.84 -6.59
N PHE A 70 -0.84 -16.51 -6.67
CA PHE A 70 -2.07 -15.71 -6.76
C PHE A 70 -2.43 -15.31 -8.20
N SER A 71 -1.67 -15.78 -9.18
CA SER A 71 -1.95 -15.50 -10.59
C SER A 71 -3.20 -16.27 -11.05
N LEU A 72 -4.08 -15.61 -11.80
CA LEU A 72 -5.26 -16.21 -12.43
C LEU A 72 -4.90 -17.34 -13.40
N LEU A 73 -3.70 -17.29 -13.99
CA LEU A 73 -3.15 -18.31 -14.89
C LEU A 73 -1.72 -18.62 -14.44
N PRO A 74 -1.52 -19.59 -13.52
CA PRO A 74 -0.19 -20.04 -13.17
C PRO A 74 0.52 -20.59 -14.40
N ALA A 75 1.80 -20.23 -14.59
CA ALA A 75 2.60 -20.76 -15.67
C ALA A 75 2.72 -22.28 -15.51
N GLN A 76 2.07 -23.03 -16.40
CA GLN A 76 2.20 -24.49 -16.47
C GLN A 76 3.32 -24.85 -17.44
N ASN A 77 4.32 -25.61 -16.97
CA ASN A 77 5.29 -26.24 -17.86
C ASN A 77 4.65 -27.46 -18.53
N ALA A 78 4.07 -27.27 -19.71
CA ALA A 78 3.40 -28.32 -20.49
C ALA A 78 4.38 -29.34 -21.10
N THR A 79 5.70 -29.11 -21.04
CA THR A 79 6.74 -29.88 -21.78
C THR A 79 7.55 -30.87 -20.92
N GLY A 80 7.11 -31.16 -19.70
CA GLY A 80 7.67 -32.29 -18.92
C GLY A 80 9.07 -32.10 -18.30
N ASN A 81 9.83 -31.09 -18.64
CA ASN A 81 11.10 -30.76 -17.97
C ASN A 81 10.86 -29.88 -16.78
N TRP A 82 11.05 -30.41 -15.57
CA TRP A 82 10.97 -29.63 -14.35
C TRP A 82 12.18 -28.70 -14.20
N ILE A 83 11.95 -27.39 -14.27
CA ILE A 83 12.96 -26.36 -14.02
C ILE A 83 12.62 -25.67 -12.72
N LYS A 84 13.54 -25.65 -11.76
CA LYS A 84 13.38 -24.88 -10.52
C LYS A 84 13.47 -23.39 -10.84
N VAL A 85 12.34 -22.68 -10.78
CA VAL A 85 12.29 -21.22 -10.91
C VAL A 85 12.28 -20.61 -9.51
N VAL A 86 13.28 -19.76 -9.21
CA VAL A 86 13.32 -19.04 -7.94
C VAL A 86 12.14 -18.04 -7.88
N GLN A 87 11.29 -18.24 -6.93
CA GLN A 87 10.12 -17.39 -6.73
C GLN A 87 10.51 -16.10 -6.01
N ARG A 88 9.66 -15.07 -6.19
CA ARG A 88 9.77 -13.79 -5.47
C ARG A 88 8.56 -13.60 -4.58
N LEU A 89 8.81 -13.15 -3.37
CA LEU A 89 7.75 -12.76 -2.43
C LEU A 89 7.78 -11.26 -2.23
N PRO A 90 6.60 -10.60 -2.24
CA PRO A 90 6.50 -9.20 -1.87
C PRO A 90 6.69 -9.04 -0.36
N VAL A 91 7.54 -8.10 0.00
CA VAL A 91 7.80 -7.69 1.37
C VAL A 91 7.38 -6.24 1.49
N ARG A 92 6.45 -5.96 2.41
CA ARG A 92 5.95 -4.61 2.62
C ARG A 92 6.85 -3.81 3.52
N ILE A 93 7.28 -2.66 3.03
CA ILE A 93 8.13 -1.70 3.73
C ILE A 93 7.38 -0.39 3.84
N GLU A 94 7.08 0.00 5.06
CA GLU A 94 6.46 1.28 5.38
C GLU A 94 7.52 2.36 5.46
N LEU A 95 7.32 3.47 4.75
CA LEU A 95 8.26 4.58 4.68
C LEU A 95 7.98 5.61 5.77
N ASP A 96 9.02 6.35 6.20
CA ASP A 96 8.87 7.45 7.15
C ASP A 96 8.08 8.61 6.51
N PRO A 97 6.91 8.99 7.07
CA PRO A 97 6.09 10.07 6.52
C PRO A 97 6.78 11.42 6.43
N LYS A 98 7.77 11.69 7.31
CA LYS A 98 8.50 12.96 7.31
C LYS A 98 9.35 13.11 6.06
N GLN A 99 10.05 12.05 5.67
CA GLN A 99 10.89 12.06 4.47
C GLN A 99 10.03 12.15 3.19
N LEU A 100 8.81 11.61 3.22
CA LEU A 100 7.86 11.73 2.12
C LEU A 100 7.30 13.15 1.95
N ALA A 101 7.25 13.94 3.04
CA ALA A 101 6.84 15.34 2.97
C ALA A 101 7.89 16.21 2.29
N ASP A 102 9.18 15.94 2.53
CA ASP A 102 10.29 16.69 1.94
C ASP A 102 10.52 16.29 0.47
N HIS A 103 10.42 15.00 0.18
CA HIS A 103 10.62 14.43 -1.16
C HIS A 103 9.46 13.50 -1.51
N PRO A 104 8.38 14.00 -2.09
CA PRO A 104 7.18 13.21 -2.35
C PRO A 104 7.40 12.16 -3.44
N LEU A 105 7.08 10.91 -3.13
CA LEU A 105 7.06 9.80 -4.08
C LEU A 105 5.68 9.67 -4.76
N ARG A 106 5.66 9.04 -5.90
CA ARG A 106 4.44 8.71 -6.65
C ARG A 106 4.29 7.20 -6.78
N ILE A 107 3.05 6.75 -6.92
CA ILE A 107 2.76 5.34 -7.17
C ILE A 107 3.33 4.92 -8.52
N GLY A 108 3.85 3.70 -8.57
CA GLY A 108 4.38 3.10 -9.80
C GLY A 108 5.84 3.43 -10.11
N LEU A 109 6.53 4.14 -9.21
CA LEU A 109 7.96 4.38 -9.36
C LEU A 109 8.78 3.12 -9.05
N SER A 110 9.89 2.97 -9.76
CA SER A 110 10.91 1.96 -9.46
C SER A 110 11.76 2.40 -8.28
N THR A 111 12.09 1.45 -7.43
CA THR A 111 12.89 1.68 -6.22
C THR A 111 13.88 0.55 -6.01
N LEU A 112 15.06 0.89 -5.50
CA LEU A 112 16.02 -0.06 -4.98
C LEU A 112 15.87 -0.14 -3.45
N VAL A 113 15.70 -1.36 -2.94
CA VAL A 113 15.50 -1.60 -1.51
C VAL A 113 16.65 -2.40 -0.96
N THR A 114 17.24 -1.92 0.13
CA THR A 114 18.26 -2.62 0.91
C THR A 114 17.76 -2.79 2.34
N VAL A 115 17.64 -4.03 2.80
CA VAL A 115 17.18 -4.35 4.17
C VAL A 115 18.38 -4.74 5.02
N ASP A 116 18.50 -4.13 6.20
CA ASP A 116 19.47 -4.53 7.20
C ASP A 116 18.97 -5.77 7.96
N THR A 117 19.65 -6.89 7.77
CA THR A 117 19.31 -8.18 8.38
C THR A 117 20.21 -8.55 9.56
N ALA A 118 20.97 -7.61 10.11
CA ALA A 118 21.87 -7.86 11.26
C ALA A 118 21.07 -8.25 12.51
N ASN A 119 19.96 -7.54 12.79
CA ASN A 119 19.05 -7.90 13.86
C ASN A 119 18.02 -8.93 13.37
N ARG A 120 17.94 -10.07 14.07
CA ARG A 120 17.04 -11.21 13.75
C ARG A 120 16.05 -11.52 14.85
N ASP A 121 15.87 -10.65 15.83
CA ASP A 121 15.00 -10.88 16.99
C ASP A 121 13.50 -10.73 16.66
N GLY A 122 13.18 -10.12 15.52
CA GLY A 122 11.81 -9.94 15.05
C GLY A 122 11.13 -11.24 14.59
N GLN A 123 9.82 -11.20 14.48
CA GLN A 123 9.02 -12.32 14.00
C GLN A 123 9.21 -12.52 12.47
N ILE A 124 9.14 -13.78 12.04
CA ILE A 124 9.17 -14.13 10.61
C ILE A 124 7.85 -13.76 9.93
N LEU A 125 6.74 -14.03 10.62
CA LEU A 125 5.38 -13.70 10.16
C LEU A 125 4.66 -12.96 11.27
N ALA A 126 3.71 -12.12 10.92
CA ALA A 126 2.85 -11.49 11.91
C ALA A 126 2.05 -12.57 12.66
N SER A 127 2.26 -12.67 13.97
CA SER A 127 1.55 -13.65 14.81
C SER A 127 0.10 -13.25 15.09
N GLN A 128 -0.25 -12.00 14.85
CA GLN A 128 -1.59 -11.46 15.08
C GLN A 128 -2.08 -10.72 13.85
N VAL A 129 -3.32 -10.95 13.49
CA VAL A 129 -4.02 -10.14 12.51
C VAL A 129 -4.16 -8.74 13.10
N ARG A 130 -3.86 -7.71 12.29
CA ARG A 130 -4.04 -6.32 12.70
C ARG A 130 -5.49 -6.10 13.13
N SER A 131 -5.71 -5.72 14.37
CA SER A 131 -7.04 -5.46 14.92
C SER A 131 -7.53 -4.05 14.63
N THR A 132 -6.60 -3.12 14.36
CA THR A 132 -6.90 -1.75 13.98
C THR A 132 -6.81 -1.57 12.47
N PRO A 133 -7.75 -0.86 11.83
CA PRO A 133 -7.66 -0.59 10.41
C PRO A 133 -6.38 0.19 10.08
N ALA A 134 -5.76 -0.15 8.95
CA ALA A 134 -4.57 0.56 8.47
C ALA A 134 -4.91 1.99 8.01
N TYR A 135 -6.16 2.20 7.64
CA TYR A 135 -6.68 3.46 7.16
C TYR A 135 -8.16 3.56 7.55
N GLU A 136 -8.53 4.66 8.15
CA GLU A 136 -9.92 5.05 8.42
C GLU A 136 -10.25 6.29 7.58
N SER A 137 -11.42 6.30 6.96
CA SER A 137 -11.90 7.42 6.17
C SER A 137 -13.35 7.73 6.52
N ASN A 138 -13.61 8.95 6.90
CA ASN A 138 -14.95 9.48 7.13
C ASN A 138 -15.56 10.10 5.86
N ALA A 139 -14.95 9.85 4.69
CA ALA A 139 -15.39 10.44 3.42
C ALA A 139 -16.83 10.02 3.02
N ARG A 140 -17.37 8.97 3.64
CA ARG A 140 -18.76 8.51 3.43
C ARG A 140 -19.71 8.94 4.56
N GLU A 141 -19.22 9.55 5.61
CA GLU A 141 -20.04 10.11 6.67
C GLU A 141 -20.55 11.46 6.19
N ILE A 142 -21.79 11.46 5.73
CA ILE A 142 -22.49 12.70 5.37
C ILE A 142 -23.13 13.21 6.65
N SER A 143 -22.61 14.34 7.19
CA SER A 143 -23.31 15.04 8.27
C SER A 143 -24.64 15.57 7.73
N LEU A 144 -25.72 15.15 8.35
CA LEU A 144 -27.07 15.66 8.06
C LEU A 144 -27.38 16.96 8.82
N ASP A 145 -26.48 17.44 9.68
CA ASP A 145 -26.71 18.62 10.50
C ASP A 145 -27.03 19.88 9.69
N PRO A 146 -26.35 20.18 8.57
CA PRO A 146 -26.70 21.34 7.75
C PRO A 146 -28.09 21.22 7.12
N VAL A 147 -28.50 19.99 6.77
CA VAL A 147 -29.82 19.73 6.18
C VAL A 147 -30.90 19.84 7.24
N ASN A 148 -30.71 19.28 8.42
CA ASN A 148 -31.64 19.38 9.53
C ASN A 148 -31.84 20.83 9.96
N LYS A 149 -30.77 21.61 10.04
CA LYS A 149 -30.84 23.03 10.33
C LYS A 149 -31.65 23.79 9.27
N LEU A 150 -31.44 23.51 8.00
CA LEU A 150 -32.22 24.12 6.92
C LEU A 150 -33.68 23.74 6.99
N ILE A 151 -34.04 22.51 7.34
CA ILE A 151 -35.40 22.05 7.55
C ILE A 151 -36.05 22.83 8.71
N ASP A 152 -35.33 22.94 9.85
CA ASP A 152 -35.81 23.65 11.01
C ASP A 152 -36.07 25.15 10.73
N ASP A 153 -35.18 25.78 9.98
CA ASP A 153 -35.29 27.17 9.57
C ASP A 153 -36.50 27.39 8.64
N ILE A 154 -36.73 26.48 7.69
CA ILE A 154 -37.91 26.55 6.80
C ILE A 154 -39.20 26.32 7.59
N VAL A 155 -39.23 25.34 8.48
CA VAL A 155 -40.40 25.06 9.33
C VAL A 155 -40.73 26.28 10.21
N LYS A 156 -39.72 26.87 10.88
CA LYS A 156 -39.93 28.09 11.71
C LYS A 156 -40.41 29.29 10.92
N ALA A 157 -39.91 29.45 9.69
CA ALA A 157 -40.34 30.56 8.82
C ALA A 157 -41.78 30.44 8.32
N ASN A 158 -42.31 29.19 8.26
CA ASN A 158 -43.65 28.91 7.69
C ASN A 158 -44.67 28.41 8.72
N ALA A 159 -44.25 28.19 9.97
CA ALA A 159 -45.15 27.89 11.08
C ALA A 159 -45.67 29.21 11.69
N GLY A 160 -46.59 29.84 10.97
CA GLY A 160 -47.31 31.03 11.41
C GLY A 160 -48.43 30.73 12.40
#